data_2dfe1a22055bb37e2533f9af8e4b2898
#
_entry.id   2dfe1a22055bb37e2533f9af8e4b2898
#
_cell.length_a   1.000
_cell.length_b   1.000
_cell.length_c   1.000
_cell.angle_alpha   90.00
_cell.angle_beta   90.00
_cell.angle_gamma   90.00
#
_symmetry.space_group_name_H-M   'P 1'
#
loop_
_entity.id
_entity.type
_entity.pdbx_description
1 polymer ?
#
loop_
_entity_poly.entity_id
_entity_poly.type
_entity_poly.pdbx_seq_one_letter_code
_entity_poly.pdbx_strand_id
1 'polypeptide(L)'
;MALTGIEIFKLLPKTNCKDCGEPTCLAFAMKLAAGKAELSLCPHVTEESKAKLTEASAPPIIPVTIGVGDRVLKIGGETVMFRHEKRFENPPGLAILVDAGKQDAEIDARLQRFNNLQYERIGLTLRPDLVAVKAGTDAARFKAVVAKVKEKTSGGIILITENPEVMAAGLSAGADRKPLLYAATEANLDKMAALAKENSCPLAVKANNLEKLAELTTKLNAAGVKELVIDSGSRGIKQAFQDQLIIRSAALAKKFRPLGFPTIVFPAEMTDNPMKEAVIASMFIAKYGGIIVLSDFQGESLFPLLVERLNVYTDPQRPLATKEGIYEIGKPTESSPVLITSNFSLTYFIVSGEIETSKIPSYLLVKDTEGLSVMTAWAAGKFVADAIAPFVKKCGIADKVKHHKLVIPGYAAAESGGLEEELTGWEILVGPREGSNIPAYLKSWRP
;
A
#
# COMPACT_ATOMS: atom_id res chain seq x y z
N MET A 1 4.08 14.99 18.45
CA MET A 1 2.66 15.33 18.59
C MET A 1 2.35 16.28 17.47
N ALA A 2 1.21 16.13 16.82
CA ALA A 2 0.70 17.21 15.99
C ALA A 2 0.67 18.48 16.86
N LEU A 3 0.91 19.64 16.27
CA LEU A 3 0.78 20.90 16.99
C LEU A 3 -0.60 20.98 17.61
N THR A 4 -0.67 21.40 18.86
CA THR A 4 -1.94 21.70 19.50
C THR A 4 -2.59 22.91 18.80
N GLY A 5 -3.91 23.03 18.87
CA GLY A 5 -4.60 24.19 18.30
C GLY A 5 -4.06 25.54 18.84
N ILE A 6 -3.56 25.54 20.09
CA ILE A 6 -2.95 26.74 20.68
C ILE A 6 -1.57 27.05 20.06
N GLU A 7 -0.76 26.05 19.77
CA GLU A 7 0.54 26.22 19.10
C GLU A 7 0.35 26.69 17.65
N ILE A 8 -0.61 26.12 16.93
CA ILE A 8 -1.00 26.60 15.59
C ILE A 8 -1.50 28.05 15.65
N PHE A 9 -2.35 28.38 16.60
CA PHE A 9 -2.87 29.74 16.76
C PHE A 9 -1.76 30.79 16.97
N LYS A 10 -0.66 30.44 17.64
CA LYS A 10 0.49 31.35 17.84
C LYS A 10 1.15 31.75 16.51
N LEU A 11 1.07 30.89 15.50
CA LEU A 11 1.67 31.06 14.17
C LEU A 11 0.69 31.67 13.14
N LEU A 12 -0.60 31.78 13.49
CA LEU A 12 -1.60 32.43 12.63
C LEU A 12 -1.61 33.97 12.81
N PRO A 13 -2.12 34.72 11.83
CA PRO A 13 -2.09 36.20 11.82
C PRO A 13 -2.91 36.86 12.95
N LYS A 14 -3.83 36.14 13.59
CA LYS A 14 -4.68 36.58 14.69
C LYS A 14 -5.63 37.75 14.36
N THR A 15 -5.89 37.97 13.09
CA THR A 15 -6.74 39.06 12.57
C THR A 15 -8.23 38.79 12.75
N ASN A 16 -8.64 37.55 12.91
CA ASN A 16 -10.05 37.09 12.96
C ASN A 16 -10.87 37.58 11.76
N CYS A 17 -10.25 37.71 10.58
CA CYS A 17 -10.85 38.32 9.37
C CYS A 17 -12.01 37.48 8.79
N LYS A 18 -12.15 36.23 9.15
CA LYS A 18 -13.14 35.25 8.65
C LYS A 18 -12.96 34.80 7.18
N ASP A 19 -11.92 35.24 6.49
CA ASP A 19 -11.68 34.91 5.08
C ASP A 19 -11.45 33.38 4.86
N CYS A 20 -11.03 32.66 5.88
CA CYS A 20 -10.92 31.20 5.88
C CYS A 20 -12.25 30.46 6.16
N GLY A 21 -13.36 31.19 6.31
CA GLY A 21 -14.68 30.63 6.64
C GLY A 21 -14.90 30.34 8.13
N GLU A 22 -13.92 30.61 9.00
CA GLU A 22 -14.02 30.37 10.44
C GLU A 22 -14.20 31.68 11.20
N PRO A 23 -14.99 31.69 12.31
CA PRO A 23 -15.31 32.88 13.06
C PRO A 23 -14.09 33.54 13.72
N THR A 24 -13.08 32.77 14.06
CA THR A 24 -11.84 33.23 14.68
C THR A 24 -10.63 32.42 14.24
N CYS A 25 -9.43 33.03 14.26
CA CYS A 25 -8.18 32.31 14.01
C CYS A 25 -7.94 31.15 14.99
N LEU A 26 -8.49 31.23 16.22
CA LEU A 26 -8.42 30.12 17.16
C LEU A 26 -9.31 28.94 16.73
N ALA A 27 -10.53 29.20 16.26
CA ALA A 27 -11.41 28.16 15.73
C ALA A 27 -10.78 27.47 14.50
N PHE A 28 -10.18 28.25 13.61
CA PHE A 28 -9.43 27.75 12.47
C PHE A 28 -8.24 26.88 12.91
N ALA A 29 -7.46 27.33 13.91
CA ALA A 29 -6.34 26.58 14.47
C ALA A 29 -6.78 25.23 15.07
N MET A 30 -7.92 25.18 15.77
CA MET A 30 -8.47 23.94 16.33
C MET A 30 -8.92 22.96 15.23
N LYS A 31 -9.51 23.46 14.15
CA LYS A 31 -9.88 22.64 12.99
C LYS A 31 -8.65 22.11 12.23
N LEU A 32 -7.60 22.94 12.08
CA LEU A 32 -6.30 22.51 11.53
C LEU A 32 -5.69 21.40 12.38
N ALA A 33 -5.66 21.58 13.71
CA ALA A 33 -5.15 20.56 14.64
C ALA A 33 -5.94 19.24 14.58
N ALA A 34 -7.24 19.31 14.30
CA ALA A 34 -8.11 18.15 14.10
C ALA A 34 -8.08 17.54 12.69
N GLY A 35 -7.30 18.11 11.76
CA GLY A 35 -7.26 17.70 10.35
C GLY A 35 -8.56 17.97 9.58
N LYS A 36 -9.39 18.89 10.05
CA LYS A 36 -10.71 19.25 9.46
C LYS A 36 -10.68 20.52 8.62
N ALA A 37 -9.53 21.16 8.47
CA ALA A 37 -9.30 22.31 7.63
C ALA A 37 -7.89 22.25 7.02
N GLU A 38 -7.67 22.95 5.92
CA GLU A 38 -6.37 23.09 5.26
C GLU A 38 -5.80 24.48 5.48
N LEU A 39 -4.47 24.58 5.66
CA LEU A 39 -3.79 25.85 5.89
C LEU A 39 -3.94 26.82 4.72
N SER A 40 -4.09 26.30 3.51
CA SER A 40 -4.34 27.06 2.27
C SER A 40 -5.58 27.96 2.30
N LEU A 41 -6.54 27.63 3.18
CA LEU A 41 -7.76 28.43 3.35
C LEU A 41 -7.51 29.81 4.00
N CYS A 42 -6.36 30.00 4.66
CA CYS A 42 -6.03 31.31 5.26
C CYS A 42 -5.09 32.09 4.34
N PRO A 43 -5.57 33.18 3.68
CA PRO A 43 -4.74 33.96 2.76
C PRO A 43 -3.72 34.86 3.47
N HIS A 44 -3.83 35.06 4.78
CA HIS A 44 -3.02 35.98 5.56
C HIS A 44 -1.87 35.31 6.35
N VAL A 45 -1.63 33.99 6.20
CA VAL A 45 -0.50 33.35 6.83
C VAL A 45 0.80 33.75 6.14
N THR A 46 1.77 34.26 6.92
CA THR A 46 3.08 34.58 6.38
C THR A 46 3.80 33.34 5.87
N GLU A 47 4.65 33.47 4.85
CA GLU A 47 5.40 32.32 4.30
C GLU A 47 6.27 31.64 5.36
N GLU A 48 6.83 32.40 6.32
CA GLU A 48 7.58 31.84 7.45
C GLU A 48 6.69 30.99 8.37
N SER A 49 5.49 31.51 8.72
CA SER A 49 4.53 30.77 9.52
C SER A 49 3.98 29.55 8.80
N LYS A 50 3.74 29.67 7.49
CA LYS A 50 3.31 28.57 6.63
C LYS A 50 4.36 27.45 6.57
N ALA A 51 5.64 27.82 6.40
CA ALA A 51 6.73 26.86 6.43
C ALA A 51 6.82 26.12 7.78
N LYS A 52 6.76 26.85 8.89
CA LYS A 52 6.78 26.27 10.25
C LYS A 52 5.57 25.37 10.52
N LEU A 53 4.37 25.79 10.11
CA LEU A 53 3.14 24.99 10.26
C LEU A 53 3.17 23.73 9.39
N THR A 54 3.62 23.84 8.16
CA THR A 54 3.77 22.69 7.24
C THR A 54 4.81 21.70 7.77
N GLU A 55 5.95 22.19 8.25
CA GLU A 55 6.99 21.34 8.84
C GLU A 55 6.51 20.66 10.13
N ALA A 56 5.78 21.38 10.97
CA ALA A 56 5.28 20.85 12.24
C ALA A 56 4.08 19.90 12.07
N SER A 57 3.28 20.07 11.00
CA SER A 57 2.17 19.18 10.64
C SER A 57 2.61 17.96 9.82
N ALA A 58 3.82 17.99 9.25
CA ALA A 58 4.35 16.85 8.52
C ALA A 58 4.48 15.62 9.44
N PRO A 59 4.14 14.43 8.94
CA PRO A 59 4.29 13.22 9.72
C PRO A 59 5.75 13.04 10.18
N PRO A 60 5.98 12.37 11.31
CA PRO A 60 7.33 12.13 11.83
C PRO A 60 8.25 11.44 10.83
N ILE A 61 7.71 10.52 10.03
CA ILE A 61 8.40 9.94 8.87
C ILE A 61 7.77 10.54 7.62
N ILE A 62 8.55 11.34 6.90
CA ILE A 62 8.08 12.09 5.74
C ILE A 62 7.71 11.12 4.60
N PRO A 63 6.55 11.28 3.95
CA PRO A 63 6.21 10.46 2.80
C PRO A 63 7.06 10.80 1.59
N VAL A 64 7.41 9.79 0.81
CA VAL A 64 8.15 9.90 -0.44
C VAL A 64 7.37 9.20 -1.54
N THR A 65 7.37 9.81 -2.73
CA THR A 65 6.64 9.31 -3.90
C THR A 65 7.62 8.95 -5.02
N ILE A 66 7.54 7.70 -5.49
CA ILE A 66 8.38 7.16 -6.58
C ILE A 66 7.49 6.74 -7.74
N GLY A 67 7.86 7.12 -8.94
CA GLY A 67 7.08 6.80 -10.13
C GLY A 67 6.03 7.85 -10.50
N VAL A 68 5.29 7.60 -11.57
CA VAL A 68 4.22 8.44 -12.12
C VAL A 68 3.05 7.57 -12.58
N GLY A 69 1.86 8.19 -12.78
CA GLY A 69 0.68 7.49 -13.31
C GLY A 69 0.05 6.51 -12.32
N ASP A 70 -0.54 5.45 -12.82
CA ASP A 70 -1.34 4.49 -12.04
C ASP A 70 -0.50 3.56 -11.14
N ARG A 71 0.81 3.56 -11.27
CA ARG A 71 1.74 2.74 -10.48
C ARG A 71 2.69 3.55 -9.62
N VAL A 72 2.23 4.71 -9.17
CA VAL A 72 2.95 5.51 -8.18
C VAL A 72 3.06 4.73 -6.87
N LEU A 73 4.29 4.58 -6.37
CA LEU A 73 4.56 4.07 -5.04
C LEU A 73 4.72 5.22 -4.06
N LYS A 74 3.94 5.19 -2.98
CA LYS A 74 4.10 6.08 -1.83
C LYS A 74 4.59 5.27 -0.64
N ILE A 75 5.66 5.71 0.00
CA ILE A 75 6.26 5.10 1.19
C ILE A 75 6.42 6.13 2.30
N GLY A 76 6.61 5.68 3.54
CA GLY A 76 6.69 6.59 4.70
C GLY A 76 5.32 7.11 5.13
N GLY A 77 5.26 8.27 5.77
CA GLY A 77 4.03 8.84 6.32
C GLY A 77 3.68 8.29 7.71
N GLU A 78 4.50 7.46 8.28
CA GLU A 78 4.25 6.76 9.53
C GLU A 78 4.16 7.70 10.73
N THR A 79 3.18 7.44 11.60
CA THR A 79 2.85 8.27 12.77
C THR A 79 2.88 7.50 14.09
N VAL A 80 2.90 6.17 14.04
CA VAL A 80 2.85 5.31 15.23
C VAL A 80 4.04 4.35 15.30
N MET A 81 4.42 3.98 16.50
CA MET A 81 5.53 3.05 16.72
C MET A 81 5.10 1.61 16.41
N PHE A 82 3.92 1.22 16.87
CA PHE A 82 3.43 -0.14 16.78
C PHE A 82 2.10 -0.24 16.06
N ARG A 83 1.92 -1.33 15.31
CA ARG A 83 0.72 -1.59 14.51
C ARG A 83 -0.59 -1.61 15.33
N HIS A 84 -0.55 -2.01 16.58
CA HIS A 84 -1.75 -2.05 17.42
C HIS A 84 -2.27 -0.67 17.87
N GLU A 85 -1.44 0.38 17.76
CA GLU A 85 -1.85 1.76 18.05
C GLU A 85 -2.71 2.34 16.92
N LYS A 86 -2.31 2.05 15.68
CA LYS A 86 -2.97 2.44 14.44
C LYS A 86 -2.39 1.63 13.29
N ARG A 87 -3.14 1.43 12.19
CA ARG A 87 -2.59 0.83 10.98
C ARG A 87 -1.33 1.56 10.53
N PHE A 88 -0.40 0.85 9.91
CA PHE A 88 0.70 1.47 9.21
C PHE A 88 0.21 2.15 7.92
N GLU A 89 0.82 3.27 7.54
CA GLU A 89 0.27 4.16 6.50
C GLU A 89 0.50 3.60 5.09
N ASN A 90 1.75 3.44 4.70
CA ASN A 90 2.09 3.04 3.35
C ASN A 90 2.92 1.74 3.37
N PRO A 91 2.51 0.70 2.63
CA PRO A 91 3.25 -0.55 2.57
C PRO A 91 4.62 -0.37 1.92
N PRO A 92 5.64 -1.18 2.30
CA PRO A 92 6.95 -1.13 1.67
C PRO A 92 6.91 -1.52 0.21
N GLY A 93 7.73 -0.86 -0.62
CA GLY A 93 7.94 -1.26 -2.01
C GLY A 93 8.83 -2.49 -2.11
N LEU A 94 8.42 -3.49 -2.88
CA LEU A 94 9.26 -4.63 -3.24
C LEU A 94 9.92 -4.38 -4.59
N ALA A 95 11.25 -4.40 -4.63
CA ALA A 95 12.04 -4.12 -5.81
C ALA A 95 12.83 -5.34 -6.29
N ILE A 96 12.82 -5.61 -7.60
CA ILE A 96 13.74 -6.58 -8.22
C ILE A 96 15.03 -5.88 -8.64
N LEU A 97 16.18 -6.47 -8.35
CA LEU A 97 17.49 -5.97 -8.78
C LEU A 97 17.78 -6.40 -10.22
N VAL A 98 18.09 -5.44 -11.07
CA VAL A 98 18.56 -5.63 -12.43
C VAL A 98 19.94 -5.02 -12.58
N ASP A 99 20.96 -5.85 -12.79
CA ASP A 99 22.34 -5.40 -13.00
C ASP A 99 22.55 -5.11 -14.50
N ALA A 100 22.88 -3.86 -14.81
CA ALA A 100 23.12 -3.43 -16.18
C ALA A 100 24.35 -4.08 -16.83
N GLY A 101 25.26 -4.66 -16.04
CA GLY A 101 26.40 -5.43 -16.54
C GLY A 101 26.04 -6.83 -17.05
N LYS A 102 24.84 -7.31 -16.80
CA LYS A 102 24.37 -8.62 -17.21
C LYS A 102 23.95 -8.67 -18.70
N GLN A 103 23.82 -9.88 -19.23
CA GLN A 103 23.35 -10.08 -20.62
C GLN A 103 21.88 -9.70 -20.78
N ASP A 104 21.51 -9.24 -21.98
CA ASP A 104 20.14 -8.81 -22.28
C ASP A 104 19.08 -9.88 -21.99
N ALA A 105 19.38 -11.14 -22.28
CA ALA A 105 18.48 -12.25 -22.01
C ALA A 105 18.18 -12.42 -20.51
N GLU A 106 19.17 -12.22 -19.63
CA GLU A 106 18.99 -12.28 -18.18
C GLU A 106 18.16 -11.09 -17.68
N ILE A 107 18.44 -9.88 -18.19
CA ILE A 107 17.67 -8.69 -17.90
C ILE A 107 16.20 -8.87 -18.31
N ASP A 108 15.97 -9.32 -19.56
CA ASP A 108 14.63 -9.54 -20.10
C ASP A 108 13.84 -10.58 -19.29
N ALA A 109 14.49 -11.67 -18.86
CA ALA A 109 13.87 -12.68 -18.02
C ALA A 109 13.43 -12.10 -16.63
N ARG A 110 14.22 -11.20 -16.04
CA ARG A 110 13.85 -10.52 -14.79
C ARG A 110 12.67 -9.57 -14.97
N LEU A 111 12.66 -8.80 -16.06
CA LEU A 111 11.55 -7.89 -16.37
C LEU A 111 10.26 -8.67 -16.67
N GLN A 112 10.37 -9.82 -17.33
CA GLN A 112 9.22 -10.71 -17.56
C GLN A 112 8.67 -11.25 -16.23
N ARG A 113 9.52 -11.67 -15.28
CA ARG A 113 9.09 -12.09 -13.93
C ARG A 113 8.41 -10.95 -13.19
N PHE A 114 8.97 -9.73 -13.22
CA PHE A 114 8.35 -8.55 -12.63
C PHE A 114 6.93 -8.31 -13.14
N ASN A 115 6.70 -8.47 -14.45
CA ASN A 115 5.39 -8.26 -15.05
C ASN A 115 4.40 -9.40 -14.79
N ASN A 116 4.87 -10.65 -14.79
CA ASN A 116 4.01 -11.84 -14.75
C ASN A 116 3.63 -12.28 -13.33
N LEU A 117 4.46 -11.97 -12.32
CA LEU A 117 4.22 -12.36 -10.94
C LEU A 117 3.22 -11.42 -10.28
N GLN A 118 1.95 -11.60 -10.62
CA GLN A 118 0.79 -10.90 -10.07
C GLN A 118 -0.23 -11.93 -9.59
N TYR A 119 -0.89 -11.62 -8.49
CA TYR A 119 -1.81 -12.55 -7.84
C TYR A 119 -3.08 -11.81 -7.43
N GLU A 120 -4.23 -12.35 -7.80
CA GLU A 120 -5.51 -11.84 -7.32
C GLU A 120 -5.80 -12.41 -5.92
N ARG A 121 -6.07 -11.53 -4.97
CA ARG A 121 -6.45 -11.90 -3.62
C ARG A 121 -7.42 -10.88 -3.03
N ILE A 122 -8.60 -11.33 -2.65
CA ILE A 122 -9.65 -10.50 -2.01
C ILE A 122 -10.04 -9.29 -2.89
N GLY A 123 -10.09 -9.47 -4.22
CA GLY A 123 -10.36 -8.38 -5.15
C GLY A 123 -9.24 -7.34 -5.25
N LEU A 124 -8.04 -7.67 -4.74
CA LEU A 124 -6.84 -6.86 -4.84
C LEU A 124 -5.79 -7.57 -5.70
N THR A 125 -5.17 -6.83 -6.59
CA THR A 125 -4.02 -7.34 -7.36
C THR A 125 -2.74 -7.15 -6.54
N LEU A 126 -2.18 -8.24 -6.03
CA LEU A 126 -0.89 -8.27 -5.33
C LEU A 126 0.23 -8.41 -6.35
N ARG A 127 1.16 -7.46 -6.36
CA ARG A 127 2.27 -7.41 -7.32
C ARG A 127 3.48 -6.68 -6.74
N PRO A 128 4.70 -6.87 -7.31
CA PRO A 128 5.86 -6.06 -7.00
C PRO A 128 5.71 -4.62 -7.54
N ASP A 129 6.51 -3.71 -7.01
CA ASP A 129 6.33 -2.27 -7.20
C ASP A 129 7.42 -1.63 -8.04
N LEU A 130 8.68 -2.07 -7.88
CA LEU A 130 9.87 -1.36 -8.34
C LEU A 130 10.85 -2.27 -9.09
N VAL A 131 11.55 -1.68 -10.06
CA VAL A 131 12.75 -2.27 -10.68
C VAL A 131 13.96 -1.42 -10.29
N ALA A 132 14.90 -2.03 -9.57
CA ALA A 132 16.14 -1.41 -9.14
C ALA A 132 17.25 -1.71 -10.16
N VAL A 133 17.63 -0.72 -10.96
CA VAL A 133 18.66 -0.85 -12.00
C VAL A 133 20.01 -0.45 -11.42
N LYS A 134 20.91 -1.44 -11.26
CA LYS A 134 22.27 -1.22 -10.78
C LYS A 134 23.21 -0.96 -11.95
N ALA A 135 23.88 0.17 -11.92
CA ALA A 135 24.88 0.51 -12.92
C ALA A 135 26.11 -0.38 -12.80
N GLY A 136 26.68 -0.74 -13.94
CA GLY A 136 28.07 -1.19 -14.04
C GLY A 136 29.02 0.00 -14.23
N THR A 137 30.15 -0.26 -14.88
CA THR A 137 31.16 0.77 -15.20
C THR A 137 30.82 1.58 -16.45
N ASP A 138 29.96 1.06 -17.33
CA ASP A 138 29.59 1.67 -18.60
C ASP A 138 28.26 2.47 -18.48
N ALA A 139 28.38 3.79 -18.57
CA ALA A 139 27.27 4.72 -18.48
C ALA A 139 26.28 4.59 -19.68
N ALA A 140 26.79 4.27 -20.88
CA ALA A 140 25.97 4.09 -22.07
C ALA A 140 25.11 2.82 -21.94
N ARG A 141 25.70 1.74 -21.45
CA ARG A 141 24.99 0.50 -21.12
C ARG A 141 23.93 0.72 -20.06
N PHE A 142 24.26 1.44 -18.99
CA PHE A 142 23.31 1.78 -17.94
C PHE A 142 22.10 2.55 -18.50
N LYS A 143 22.34 3.61 -19.29
CA LYS A 143 21.30 4.36 -19.98
C LYS A 143 20.40 3.45 -20.85
N ALA A 144 20.99 2.55 -21.64
CA ALA A 144 20.26 1.62 -22.49
C ALA A 144 19.35 0.67 -21.68
N VAL A 145 19.86 0.15 -20.55
CA VAL A 145 19.07 -0.73 -19.68
C VAL A 145 17.94 0.04 -18.97
N VAL A 146 18.17 1.28 -18.53
CA VAL A 146 17.10 2.14 -17.98
C VAL A 146 16.00 2.39 -19.02
N ALA A 147 16.36 2.70 -20.27
CA ALA A 147 15.40 2.84 -21.35
C ALA A 147 14.59 1.56 -21.60
N LYS A 148 15.25 0.39 -21.61
CA LYS A 148 14.60 -0.93 -21.74
C LYS A 148 13.62 -1.20 -20.58
N VAL A 149 13.99 -0.91 -19.33
CA VAL A 149 13.12 -1.05 -18.16
C VAL A 149 11.90 -0.15 -18.27
N LYS A 150 12.10 1.11 -18.66
CA LYS A 150 11.02 2.08 -18.89
C LYS A 150 10.02 1.60 -19.94
N GLU A 151 10.50 1.03 -21.04
CA GLU A 151 9.67 0.51 -22.12
C GLU A 151 8.90 -0.76 -21.72
N LYS A 152 9.60 -1.70 -21.06
CA LYS A 152 9.05 -3.04 -20.77
C LYS A 152 8.25 -3.15 -19.47
N THR A 153 8.30 -2.15 -18.59
CA THR A 153 7.61 -2.20 -17.29
C THR A 153 6.85 -0.92 -16.97
N SER A 154 5.76 -1.03 -16.21
CA SER A 154 5.02 0.12 -15.68
C SER A 154 5.38 0.45 -14.23
N GLY A 155 6.19 -0.37 -13.53
CA GLY A 155 6.60 -0.14 -12.14
C GLY A 155 7.47 1.10 -11.95
N GLY A 156 7.65 1.52 -10.70
CA GLY A 156 8.62 2.56 -10.36
C GLY A 156 10.06 2.08 -10.62
N ILE A 157 10.99 3.02 -10.75
CA ILE A 157 12.40 2.73 -11.07
C ILE A 157 13.29 3.26 -9.95
N ILE A 158 14.29 2.49 -9.58
CA ILE A 158 15.41 2.93 -8.73
C ILE A 158 16.67 2.90 -9.59
N LEU A 159 17.38 4.02 -9.67
CA LEU A 159 18.69 4.12 -10.34
C LEU A 159 19.79 3.96 -9.29
N ILE A 160 20.58 2.89 -9.39
CA ILE A 160 21.60 2.55 -8.40
C ILE A 160 22.99 2.83 -8.96
N THR A 161 23.59 3.95 -8.52
CA THR A 161 25.00 4.29 -8.72
C THR A 161 25.40 5.43 -7.78
N GLU A 162 26.62 5.44 -7.29
CA GLU A 162 27.20 6.54 -6.51
C GLU A 162 27.98 7.53 -7.40
N ASN A 163 28.12 7.25 -8.72
CA ASN A 163 28.77 8.16 -9.66
C ASN A 163 27.74 9.13 -10.27
N PRO A 164 27.87 10.46 -10.04
CA PRO A 164 26.92 11.45 -10.57
C PRO A 164 26.85 11.51 -12.11
N GLU A 165 27.92 11.23 -12.81
CA GLU A 165 27.92 11.24 -14.29
C GLU A 165 27.14 10.05 -14.86
N VAL A 166 27.30 8.87 -14.25
CA VAL A 166 26.54 7.68 -14.60
C VAL A 166 25.06 7.88 -14.21
N MET A 167 24.78 8.53 -13.07
CA MET A 167 23.43 8.88 -12.66
C MET A 167 22.75 9.80 -13.68
N ALA A 168 23.47 10.84 -14.16
CA ALA A 168 22.96 11.74 -15.20
C ALA A 168 22.63 11.00 -16.51
N ALA A 169 23.47 10.01 -16.90
CA ALA A 169 23.20 9.17 -18.07
C ALA A 169 21.91 8.35 -17.88
N GLY A 170 21.68 7.75 -16.72
CA GLY A 170 20.44 7.04 -16.41
C GLY A 170 19.21 7.96 -16.42
N LEU A 171 19.31 9.13 -15.82
CA LEU A 171 18.26 10.16 -15.81
C LEU A 171 17.90 10.62 -17.21
N SER A 172 18.85 10.75 -18.12
CA SER A 172 18.56 11.12 -19.51
C SER A 172 17.60 10.15 -20.23
N ALA A 173 17.47 8.92 -19.75
CA ALA A 173 16.55 7.92 -20.28
C ALA A 173 15.25 7.78 -19.47
N GLY A 174 15.28 8.08 -18.16
CA GLY A 174 14.19 7.71 -17.27
C GLY A 174 13.65 8.79 -16.33
N ALA A 175 14.11 10.06 -16.43
CA ALA A 175 13.71 11.13 -15.50
C ALA A 175 12.18 11.37 -15.48
N ASP A 176 11.52 11.25 -16.63
CA ASP A 176 10.07 11.40 -16.79
C ASP A 176 9.25 10.35 -15.99
N ARG A 177 9.87 9.25 -15.55
CA ARG A 177 9.28 8.23 -14.67
C ARG A 177 9.49 8.54 -13.18
N LYS A 178 10.05 9.70 -12.82
CA LYS A 178 10.36 10.11 -11.44
C LYS A 178 11.04 8.98 -10.63
N PRO A 179 12.23 8.49 -11.06
CA PRO A 179 12.90 7.40 -10.38
C PRO A 179 13.48 7.84 -9.03
N LEU A 180 13.66 6.88 -8.10
CA LEU A 180 14.49 7.09 -6.92
C LEU A 180 15.98 7.04 -7.31
N LEU A 181 16.74 8.07 -6.97
CA LEU A 181 18.18 8.13 -7.19
C LEU A 181 18.92 7.51 -5.99
N TYR A 182 19.66 6.46 -6.17
CA TYR A 182 20.42 5.79 -5.13
C TYR A 182 21.92 5.68 -5.53
N ALA A 183 22.91 6.32 -4.82
CA ALA A 183 22.69 7.05 -3.61
C ALA A 183 23.62 8.28 -3.52
N ALA A 184 23.15 9.28 -2.80
CA ALA A 184 24.02 10.33 -2.29
C ALA A 184 24.83 9.81 -1.09
N THR A 185 26.11 10.09 -1.09
CA THR A 185 27.07 9.82 -0.01
C THR A 185 27.80 11.11 0.37
N GLU A 186 28.64 11.09 1.38
CA GLU A 186 29.44 12.26 1.72
C GLU A 186 30.29 12.77 0.54
N ALA A 187 30.81 11.88 -0.29
CA ALA A 187 31.71 12.22 -1.38
C ALA A 187 31.03 12.88 -2.59
N ASN A 188 29.73 12.64 -2.80
CA ASN A 188 29.00 13.08 -4.00
C ASN A 188 27.76 13.94 -3.69
N LEU A 189 27.58 14.37 -2.42
CA LEU A 189 26.35 14.93 -1.88
C LEU A 189 25.78 16.06 -2.74
N ASP A 190 26.59 17.07 -3.04
CA ASP A 190 26.14 18.29 -3.73
C ASP A 190 25.74 17.99 -5.19
N LYS A 191 26.53 17.14 -5.89
CA LYS A 191 26.22 16.75 -7.28
C LYS A 191 24.93 15.93 -7.36
N MET A 192 24.74 14.98 -6.44
CA MET A 192 23.53 14.17 -6.40
C MET A 192 22.30 15.00 -5.99
N ALA A 193 22.45 15.96 -5.08
CA ALA A 193 21.41 16.91 -4.70
C ALA A 193 20.97 17.77 -5.89
N ALA A 194 21.93 18.27 -6.69
CA ALA A 194 21.64 19.04 -7.90
C ALA A 194 20.81 18.20 -8.89
N LEU A 195 21.26 16.97 -9.22
CA LEU A 195 20.54 16.06 -10.12
C LEU A 195 19.12 15.76 -9.64
N ALA A 196 18.94 15.51 -8.35
CA ALA A 196 17.63 15.25 -7.77
C ALA A 196 16.67 16.45 -7.91
N LYS A 197 17.16 17.67 -7.64
CA LYS A 197 16.37 18.89 -7.76
C LYS A 197 16.01 19.23 -9.19
N GLU A 198 16.97 19.19 -10.10
CA GLU A 198 16.78 19.49 -11.53
C GLU A 198 15.74 18.58 -12.16
N ASN A 199 15.70 17.31 -11.76
CA ASN A 199 14.79 16.31 -12.31
C ASN A 199 13.55 16.06 -11.41
N SER A 200 13.39 16.77 -10.29
CA SER A 200 12.30 16.59 -9.32
C SER A 200 12.16 15.13 -8.84
N CYS A 201 13.28 14.45 -8.66
CA CYS A 201 13.36 13.04 -8.28
C CYS A 201 13.65 12.87 -6.77
N PRO A 202 13.06 11.86 -6.10
CA PRO A 202 13.46 11.50 -4.76
C PRO A 202 14.91 10.99 -4.72
N LEU A 203 15.62 11.24 -3.61
CA LEU A 203 17.03 10.93 -3.44
C LEU A 203 17.25 10.02 -2.24
N ALA A 204 17.94 8.89 -2.43
CA ALA A 204 18.42 8.06 -1.35
C ALA A 204 19.76 8.59 -0.82
N VAL A 205 19.91 8.57 0.51
CA VAL A 205 21.13 8.97 1.22
C VAL A 205 21.69 7.76 1.94
N LYS A 206 22.97 7.47 1.73
CA LYS A 206 23.68 6.35 2.33
C LYS A 206 24.85 6.85 3.18
N ALA A 207 24.97 6.29 4.38
CA ALA A 207 26.13 6.52 5.25
C ALA A 207 26.47 5.23 6.01
N ASN A 208 27.65 5.19 6.63
CA ASN A 208 28.14 4.00 7.35
C ASN A 208 27.68 3.94 8.82
N ASN A 209 27.04 5.00 9.32
CA ASN A 209 26.44 5.07 10.65
C ASN A 209 25.30 6.08 10.68
N LEU A 210 24.48 6.03 11.72
CA LEU A 210 23.26 6.84 11.84
C LEU A 210 23.53 8.31 12.13
N GLU A 211 24.63 8.63 12.83
CA GLU A 211 25.03 10.01 13.11
C GLU A 211 25.38 10.73 11.81
N LYS A 212 26.22 10.09 10.98
CA LYS A 212 26.59 10.64 9.68
C LYS A 212 25.39 10.74 8.74
N LEU A 213 24.51 9.75 8.78
CA LEU A 213 23.28 9.76 8.01
C LEU A 213 22.40 10.98 8.37
N ALA A 214 22.26 11.28 9.67
CA ALA A 214 21.54 12.44 10.17
C ALA A 214 22.18 13.79 9.74
N GLU A 215 23.50 13.86 9.71
CA GLU A 215 24.21 15.05 9.19
C GLU A 215 23.92 15.28 7.69
N LEU A 216 24.03 14.21 6.88
CA LEU A 216 23.81 14.29 5.43
C LEU A 216 22.37 14.66 5.09
N THR A 217 21.38 14.05 5.75
CA THR A 217 19.98 14.38 5.56
C THR A 217 19.64 15.82 5.95
N THR A 218 20.28 16.33 7.04
CA THR A 218 20.13 17.73 7.46
C THR A 218 20.66 18.67 6.38
N LYS A 219 21.85 18.39 5.81
CA LYS A 219 22.43 19.19 4.72
C LYS A 219 21.55 19.19 3.48
N LEU A 220 21.06 18.03 3.06
CA LEU A 220 20.19 17.90 1.89
C LEU A 220 18.85 18.62 2.08
N ASN A 221 18.26 18.51 3.27
CA ASN A 221 17.00 19.20 3.60
C ASN A 221 17.20 20.73 3.56
N ALA A 222 18.32 21.24 4.10
CA ALA A 222 18.69 22.66 4.00
C ALA A 222 18.96 23.08 2.55
N ALA A 223 19.52 22.22 1.71
CA ALA A 223 19.70 22.44 0.28
C ALA A 223 18.38 22.35 -0.53
N GLY A 224 17.24 22.06 0.10
CA GLY A 224 15.92 22.03 -0.52
C GLY A 224 15.51 20.68 -1.10
N VAL A 225 16.26 19.59 -0.88
CA VAL A 225 15.83 18.23 -1.25
C VAL A 225 14.94 17.68 -0.15
N LYS A 226 13.64 17.53 -0.42
CA LYS A 226 12.62 17.17 0.59
C LYS A 226 12.22 15.70 0.56
N GLU A 227 12.19 15.06 -0.60
CA GLU A 227 11.84 13.64 -0.77
C GLU A 227 13.10 12.78 -0.61
N LEU A 228 13.41 12.40 0.63
CA LEU A 228 14.61 11.60 0.96
C LEU A 228 14.22 10.18 1.39
N VAL A 229 15.03 9.21 0.97
CA VAL A 229 15.04 7.82 1.46
C VAL A 229 16.40 7.59 2.12
N ILE A 230 16.46 6.84 3.23
CA ILE A 230 17.70 6.66 3.96
C ILE A 230 18.19 5.21 3.99
N ASP A 231 19.50 5.03 3.85
CA ASP A 231 20.21 3.75 3.99
C ASP A 231 21.31 3.88 5.04
N SER A 232 21.25 3.09 6.10
CA SER A 232 22.26 3.03 7.15
C SER A 232 23.61 2.43 6.69
N GLY A 233 23.67 1.91 5.45
CA GLY A 233 24.83 1.21 4.92
C GLY A 233 25.05 -0.19 5.48
N SER A 234 24.27 -0.60 6.48
CA SER A 234 24.41 -1.91 7.11
C SER A 234 23.94 -3.05 6.19
N ARG A 235 24.81 -4.06 6.04
CA ARG A 235 24.54 -5.27 5.24
C ARG A 235 24.54 -6.55 6.10
N GLY A 236 24.96 -6.47 7.37
CA GLY A 236 24.76 -7.54 8.34
C GLY A 236 23.33 -7.53 8.88
N ILE A 237 22.66 -8.69 8.89
CA ILE A 237 21.23 -8.82 9.25
C ILE A 237 20.93 -8.19 10.61
N LYS A 238 21.74 -8.52 11.63
CA LYS A 238 21.56 -7.99 13.01
C LYS A 238 21.65 -6.48 13.04
N GLN A 239 22.69 -5.91 12.45
CA GLN A 239 22.93 -4.46 12.47
C GLN A 239 21.83 -3.73 11.68
N ALA A 240 21.52 -4.18 10.46
CA ALA A 240 20.47 -3.59 9.66
C ALA A 240 19.12 -3.59 10.37
N PHE A 241 18.78 -4.67 11.07
CA PHE A 241 17.55 -4.75 11.87
C PHE A 241 17.57 -3.76 13.05
N GLN A 242 18.68 -3.66 13.78
CA GLN A 242 18.84 -2.69 14.87
C GLN A 242 18.70 -1.25 14.37
N ASP A 243 19.30 -0.94 13.23
CA ASP A 243 19.21 0.39 12.62
C ASP A 243 17.76 0.77 12.27
N GLN A 244 16.96 -0.17 11.73
CA GLN A 244 15.52 0.08 11.48
C GLN A 244 14.78 0.46 12.77
N LEU A 245 15.02 -0.25 13.87
CA LEU A 245 14.40 0.03 15.16
C LEU A 245 14.84 1.39 15.72
N ILE A 246 16.13 1.71 15.61
CA ILE A 246 16.69 3.00 16.09
C ILE A 246 16.13 4.16 15.26
N ILE A 247 16.16 4.07 13.93
CA ILE A 247 15.62 5.09 13.02
C ILE A 247 14.14 5.35 13.36
N ARG A 248 13.33 4.31 13.45
CA ARG A 248 11.91 4.44 13.77
C ARG A 248 11.68 5.07 15.14
N SER A 249 12.39 4.61 16.16
CA SER A 249 12.30 5.16 17.52
C SER A 249 12.76 6.62 17.58
N ALA A 250 13.86 6.96 16.90
CA ALA A 250 14.35 8.34 16.83
C ALA A 250 13.31 9.26 16.17
N ALA A 251 12.75 8.85 15.05
CA ALA A 251 11.77 9.65 14.32
C ALA A 251 10.44 9.82 15.09
N LEU A 252 9.87 8.73 15.60
CA LEU A 252 8.53 8.73 16.19
C LEU A 252 8.53 9.11 17.67
N ALA A 253 9.36 8.45 18.50
CA ALA A 253 9.36 8.67 19.93
C ALA A 253 10.14 9.92 20.33
N LYS A 254 11.33 10.14 19.71
CA LYS A 254 12.18 11.29 20.02
C LYS A 254 12.00 12.49 19.10
N LYS A 255 11.17 12.36 18.07
CA LYS A 255 10.89 13.40 17.04
C LYS A 255 12.18 13.96 16.40
N PHE A 256 13.18 13.10 16.24
CA PHE A 256 14.46 13.45 15.64
C PHE A 256 14.32 13.47 14.12
N ARG A 257 13.96 14.65 13.59
CA ARG A 257 13.67 14.89 12.17
C ARG A 257 14.75 14.43 11.18
N PRO A 258 16.06 14.55 11.48
CA PRO A 258 17.09 14.10 10.55
C PRO A 258 17.01 12.62 10.16
N LEU A 259 16.41 11.76 10.97
CA LEU A 259 16.14 10.36 10.65
C LEU A 259 14.66 10.07 10.31
N GLY A 260 13.83 11.10 10.16
CA GLY A 260 12.40 11.00 9.86
C GLY A 260 12.10 10.76 8.38
N PHE A 261 12.72 9.76 7.76
CA PHE A 261 12.53 9.39 6.36
C PHE A 261 12.33 7.88 6.21
N PRO A 262 11.62 7.40 5.15
CA PRO A 262 11.53 5.98 4.86
C PRO A 262 12.91 5.40 4.52
N THR A 263 13.09 4.12 4.83
CA THR A 263 14.36 3.43 4.63
C THR A 263 14.35 2.58 3.36
N ILE A 264 15.54 2.29 2.83
CA ILE A 264 15.77 1.26 1.82
C ILE A 264 16.72 0.21 2.39
N VAL A 265 16.41 -1.07 2.19
CA VAL A 265 17.21 -2.21 2.65
C VAL A 265 17.45 -3.18 1.50
N PHE A 266 18.59 -3.89 1.57
CA PHE A 266 19.07 -4.78 0.51
C PHE A 266 19.26 -6.22 1.00
N PRO A 267 18.20 -7.00 1.21
CA PRO A 267 18.33 -8.45 1.43
C PRO A 267 19.18 -9.14 0.36
N ALA A 268 19.11 -8.63 -0.89
CA ALA A 268 19.95 -9.04 -2.02
C ALA A 268 21.47 -9.02 -1.75
N GLU A 269 21.91 -8.19 -0.80
CA GLU A 269 23.33 -8.05 -0.42
C GLU A 269 23.65 -8.73 0.93
N MET A 270 22.65 -9.39 1.55
CA MET A 270 22.83 -10.04 2.87
C MET A 270 22.99 -11.55 2.80
N THR A 271 22.64 -12.17 1.67
CA THR A 271 22.74 -13.61 1.46
C THR A 271 22.61 -13.99 -0.01
N ASP A 272 23.27 -15.07 -0.42
CA ASP A 272 23.13 -15.65 -1.75
C ASP A 272 22.05 -16.75 -1.80
N ASN A 273 21.43 -17.09 -0.67
CA ASN A 273 20.38 -18.10 -0.60
C ASN A 273 19.00 -17.45 -0.76
N PRO A 274 18.23 -17.77 -1.82
CA PRO A 274 16.95 -17.13 -2.12
C PRO A 274 15.89 -17.30 -1.01
N MET A 275 15.84 -18.46 -0.34
CA MET A 275 14.89 -18.68 0.75
C MET A 275 15.26 -17.89 1.99
N LYS A 276 16.55 -17.77 2.31
CA LYS A 276 17.03 -16.93 3.40
C LYS A 276 16.81 -15.46 3.07
N GLU A 277 17.00 -15.04 1.83
CA GLU A 277 16.68 -13.70 1.36
C GLU A 277 15.19 -13.36 1.58
N ALA A 278 14.28 -14.28 1.25
CA ALA A 278 12.85 -14.11 1.49
C ALA A 278 12.52 -13.96 2.99
N VAL A 279 13.15 -14.77 3.86
CA VAL A 279 12.97 -14.63 5.33
C VAL A 279 13.50 -13.28 5.84
N ILE A 280 14.64 -12.80 5.33
CA ILE A 280 15.17 -11.48 5.67
C ILE A 280 14.23 -10.37 5.18
N ALA A 281 13.70 -10.50 3.97
CA ALA A 281 12.73 -9.56 3.42
C ALA A 281 11.44 -9.49 4.27
N SER A 282 10.90 -10.65 4.67
CA SER A 282 9.77 -10.78 5.59
C SER A 282 10.01 -10.01 6.90
N MET A 283 11.18 -10.19 7.51
CA MET A 283 11.55 -9.44 8.72
C MET A 283 11.47 -7.92 8.51
N PHE A 284 11.93 -7.40 7.35
CA PHE A 284 11.90 -5.97 7.07
C PHE A 284 10.50 -5.47 6.65
N ILE A 285 9.65 -6.31 6.05
CA ILE A 285 8.22 -5.99 5.86
C ILE A 285 7.56 -5.78 7.22
N ALA A 286 7.76 -6.71 8.15
CA ALA A 286 7.19 -6.63 9.49
C ALA A 286 7.81 -5.51 10.33
N LYS A 287 9.07 -5.11 10.06
CA LYS A 287 9.86 -4.16 10.86
C LYS A 287 10.49 -3.05 10.03
N TYR A 288 9.59 -2.21 9.52
CA TYR A 288 9.82 -0.81 9.18
C TYR A 288 10.63 -0.53 7.90
N GLY A 289 10.96 -1.53 7.09
CA GLY A 289 11.54 -1.29 5.77
C GLY A 289 10.57 -0.47 4.90
N GLY A 290 11.06 0.58 4.23
CA GLY A 290 10.26 1.37 3.28
C GLY A 290 10.39 0.85 1.86
N ILE A 291 11.60 0.41 1.47
CA ILE A 291 11.88 -0.28 0.20
C ILE A 291 12.74 -1.50 0.51
N ILE A 292 12.41 -2.62 -0.11
CA ILE A 292 13.11 -3.90 0.07
C ILE A 292 13.58 -4.38 -1.30
N VAL A 293 14.90 -4.41 -1.51
CA VAL A 293 15.51 -4.79 -2.78
C VAL A 293 15.93 -6.25 -2.73
N LEU A 294 15.32 -7.07 -3.58
CA LEU A 294 15.56 -8.50 -3.73
C LEU A 294 16.39 -8.77 -4.97
N SER A 295 17.23 -9.79 -4.90
CA SER A 295 18.12 -10.20 -6.01
C SER A 295 17.35 -10.67 -7.23
N ASP A 296 16.25 -11.38 -7.01
CA ASP A 296 15.32 -11.85 -8.05
C ASP A 296 13.94 -12.13 -7.45
N PHE A 297 12.93 -12.32 -8.31
CA PHE A 297 11.59 -12.74 -7.90
C PHE A 297 11.33 -14.19 -8.32
N GLN A 298 10.94 -14.99 -7.34
CA GLN A 298 10.44 -16.35 -7.53
C GLN A 298 9.02 -16.42 -6.97
N GLY A 299 8.11 -17.09 -7.67
CA GLY A 299 6.69 -17.10 -7.30
C GLY A 299 6.44 -17.61 -5.89
N GLU A 300 7.14 -18.68 -5.51
CA GLU A 300 7.06 -19.35 -4.20
C GLU A 300 7.55 -18.48 -3.03
N SER A 301 8.45 -17.54 -3.26
CA SER A 301 8.93 -16.59 -2.24
C SER A 301 8.23 -15.25 -2.30
N LEU A 302 7.90 -14.74 -3.48
CA LEU A 302 7.27 -13.44 -3.65
C LEU A 302 5.83 -13.41 -3.15
N PHE A 303 5.03 -14.45 -3.45
CA PHE A 303 3.62 -14.49 -3.03
C PHE A 303 3.45 -14.40 -1.50
N PRO A 304 4.16 -15.19 -0.67
CA PRO A 304 4.12 -15.03 0.79
C PRO A 304 4.49 -13.61 1.25
N LEU A 305 5.52 -12.98 0.67
CA LEU A 305 5.92 -11.62 1.02
C LEU A 305 4.83 -10.59 0.69
N LEU A 306 4.17 -10.73 -0.45
CA LEU A 306 3.05 -9.87 -0.83
C LEU A 306 1.85 -10.04 0.11
N VAL A 307 1.53 -11.27 0.52
CA VAL A 307 0.46 -11.57 1.47
C VAL A 307 0.80 -11.05 2.87
N GLU A 308 2.03 -11.23 3.34
CA GLU A 308 2.49 -10.67 4.61
C GLU A 308 2.38 -9.14 4.60
N ARG A 309 2.88 -8.48 3.54
CA ARG A 309 2.77 -7.04 3.35
C ARG A 309 1.32 -6.56 3.45
N LEU A 310 0.40 -7.24 2.74
CA LEU A 310 -1.02 -6.95 2.82
C LEU A 310 -1.54 -7.03 4.27
N ASN A 311 -1.22 -8.11 4.97
CA ASN A 311 -1.70 -8.34 6.34
C ASN A 311 -1.11 -7.36 7.35
N VAL A 312 0.18 -7.03 7.24
CA VAL A 312 0.85 -6.08 8.16
C VAL A 312 0.32 -4.67 8.00
N TYR A 313 -0.01 -4.25 6.76
CA TYR A 313 -0.48 -2.90 6.45
C TYR A 313 -2.01 -2.74 6.38
N THR A 314 -2.74 -3.78 6.77
CA THR A 314 -4.19 -3.68 7.00
C THR A 314 -4.48 -3.10 8.38
N ASP A 315 -5.63 -2.43 8.53
CA ASP A 315 -6.07 -1.91 9.81
C ASP A 315 -6.26 -3.08 10.82
N PRO A 316 -5.52 -3.12 11.96
CA PRO A 316 -5.66 -4.19 12.94
C PRO A 316 -7.02 -4.20 13.65
N GLN A 317 -7.74 -3.08 13.62
CA GLN A 317 -9.06 -2.92 14.23
C GLN A 317 -10.20 -3.21 13.25
N ARG A 318 -9.91 -3.36 11.96
CA ARG A 318 -10.90 -3.67 10.92
C ARG A 318 -10.49 -4.95 10.19
N PRO A 319 -11.36 -5.97 10.19
CA PRO A 319 -11.10 -7.19 9.43
C PRO A 319 -10.89 -6.89 7.96
N LEU A 320 -10.06 -7.71 7.30
CA LEU A 320 -9.96 -7.68 5.84
C LEU A 320 -11.33 -8.00 5.24
N ALA A 321 -11.80 -7.12 4.39
CA ALA A 321 -13.10 -7.22 3.75
C ALA A 321 -12.97 -7.34 2.23
N THR A 322 -13.75 -8.25 1.65
CA THR A 322 -13.95 -8.33 0.21
C THR A 322 -14.86 -7.17 -0.22
N LYS A 323 -14.67 -6.65 -1.43
CA LYS A 323 -15.52 -5.58 -1.95
C LYS A 323 -16.96 -6.09 -2.13
N GLU A 324 -17.95 -5.27 -1.75
CA GLU A 324 -19.36 -5.55 -2.02
C GLU A 324 -19.62 -5.71 -3.53
N GLY A 325 -20.38 -6.73 -3.93
CA GLY A 325 -20.70 -6.94 -5.33
C GLY A 325 -21.14 -8.38 -5.66
N ILE A 326 -21.24 -8.64 -6.97
CA ILE A 326 -21.54 -9.96 -7.52
C ILE A 326 -20.24 -10.62 -7.97
N TYR A 327 -20.01 -11.84 -7.51
CA TYR A 327 -18.86 -12.67 -7.89
C TYR A 327 -19.34 -13.87 -8.67
N GLU A 328 -18.86 -14.02 -9.90
CA GLU A 328 -19.17 -15.13 -10.78
C GLU A 328 -18.16 -16.26 -10.53
N ILE A 329 -18.64 -17.38 -9.99
CA ILE A 329 -17.80 -18.55 -9.72
C ILE A 329 -18.08 -19.59 -10.79
N GLY A 330 -17.07 -19.95 -11.54
CA GLY A 330 -17.22 -20.71 -12.78
C GLY A 330 -17.75 -19.83 -13.92
N LYS A 331 -18.66 -20.36 -14.72
CA LYS A 331 -19.37 -19.64 -15.80
C LYS A 331 -20.87 -19.74 -15.54
N PRO A 332 -21.41 -18.94 -14.60
CA PRO A 332 -22.83 -19.03 -14.25
C PRO A 332 -23.72 -18.54 -15.41
N THR A 333 -24.94 -19.10 -15.46
CA THR A 333 -25.96 -18.81 -16.44
C THR A 333 -27.22 -18.28 -15.73
N GLU A 334 -28.25 -17.93 -16.48
CA GLU A 334 -29.55 -17.45 -15.95
C GLU A 334 -30.28 -18.43 -15.04
N SER A 335 -29.90 -19.72 -15.04
CA SER A 335 -30.47 -20.77 -14.18
C SER A 335 -29.54 -21.18 -13.03
N SER A 336 -28.39 -20.54 -12.91
CA SER A 336 -27.37 -20.84 -11.87
C SER A 336 -27.80 -20.32 -10.50
N PRO A 337 -27.47 -21.03 -9.40
CA PRO A 337 -27.83 -20.59 -8.05
C PRO A 337 -27.25 -19.24 -7.69
N VAL A 338 -28.00 -18.46 -6.91
CA VAL A 338 -27.57 -17.19 -6.34
C VAL A 338 -27.45 -17.37 -4.82
N LEU A 339 -26.23 -17.26 -4.30
CA LEU A 339 -25.97 -17.31 -2.87
C LEU A 339 -25.58 -15.91 -2.37
N ILE A 340 -25.81 -15.64 -1.09
CA ILE A 340 -25.33 -14.40 -0.46
C ILE A 340 -24.49 -14.69 0.78
N THR A 341 -23.47 -13.87 1.02
CA THR A 341 -22.65 -13.93 2.22
C THR A 341 -22.17 -12.54 2.64
N SER A 342 -21.52 -12.46 3.80
CA SER A 342 -20.87 -11.22 4.29
C SER A 342 -19.54 -10.98 3.58
N ASN A 343 -19.06 -9.74 3.64
CA ASN A 343 -17.78 -9.37 3.05
C ASN A 343 -16.55 -9.66 3.93
N PHE A 344 -16.70 -10.37 5.07
CA PHE A 344 -15.53 -10.86 5.80
C PHE A 344 -14.71 -11.79 4.92
N SER A 345 -13.44 -11.46 4.72
CA SER A 345 -12.62 -12.15 3.72
C SER A 345 -12.51 -13.65 3.94
N LEU A 346 -12.40 -14.10 5.20
CA LEU A 346 -12.33 -15.52 5.50
C LEU A 346 -13.63 -16.23 5.12
N THR A 347 -14.79 -15.63 5.41
CA THR A 347 -16.09 -16.17 5.01
C THR A 347 -16.20 -16.24 3.48
N TYR A 348 -15.82 -15.17 2.78
CA TYR A 348 -15.79 -15.17 1.32
C TYR A 348 -14.94 -16.31 0.75
N PHE A 349 -13.70 -16.48 1.25
CA PHE A 349 -12.82 -17.55 0.75
C PHE A 349 -13.36 -18.94 1.00
N ILE A 350 -13.94 -19.18 2.18
CA ILE A 350 -14.55 -20.48 2.49
C ILE A 350 -15.72 -20.72 1.55
N VAL A 351 -16.65 -19.78 1.46
CA VAL A 351 -17.86 -19.96 0.65
C VAL A 351 -17.52 -20.08 -0.84
N SER A 352 -16.67 -19.21 -1.38
CA SER A 352 -16.28 -19.28 -2.79
C SER A 352 -15.52 -20.58 -3.12
N GLY A 353 -14.61 -21.01 -2.26
CA GLY A 353 -13.87 -22.27 -2.43
C GLY A 353 -14.77 -23.51 -2.37
N GLU A 354 -15.78 -23.52 -1.52
CA GLU A 354 -16.76 -24.60 -1.46
C GLU A 354 -17.69 -24.60 -2.70
N ILE A 355 -18.04 -23.43 -3.21
CA ILE A 355 -18.78 -23.32 -4.48
C ILE A 355 -17.90 -23.88 -5.63
N GLU A 356 -16.64 -23.50 -5.72
CA GLU A 356 -15.70 -24.06 -6.72
C GLU A 356 -15.58 -25.59 -6.62
N THR A 357 -15.49 -26.09 -5.39
CA THR A 357 -15.41 -27.55 -5.11
C THR A 357 -16.68 -28.28 -5.57
N SER A 358 -17.85 -27.65 -5.52
CA SER A 358 -19.11 -28.23 -6.01
C SER A 358 -19.11 -28.52 -7.51
N LYS A 359 -18.32 -27.78 -8.29
CA LYS A 359 -18.33 -27.73 -9.77
C LYS A 359 -19.64 -27.17 -10.36
N ILE A 360 -20.50 -26.56 -9.55
CA ILE A 360 -21.75 -25.93 -9.98
C ILE A 360 -21.50 -24.43 -10.14
N PRO A 361 -21.52 -23.88 -11.38
CA PRO A 361 -21.37 -22.46 -11.59
C PRO A 361 -22.44 -21.67 -10.84
N SER A 362 -22.04 -20.63 -10.11
CA SER A 362 -22.94 -19.92 -9.20
C SER A 362 -22.62 -18.43 -9.14
N TYR A 363 -23.62 -17.62 -8.83
CA TYR A 363 -23.45 -16.23 -8.42
C TYR A 363 -23.30 -16.15 -6.91
N LEU A 364 -22.23 -15.51 -6.42
CA LEU A 364 -22.05 -15.22 -5.01
C LEU A 364 -22.18 -13.71 -4.79
N LEU A 365 -23.24 -13.31 -4.11
CA LEU A 365 -23.46 -11.94 -3.66
C LEU A 365 -22.66 -11.72 -2.37
N VAL A 366 -21.86 -10.69 -2.33
CA VAL A 366 -21.06 -10.31 -1.16
C VAL A 366 -21.59 -8.98 -0.64
N LYS A 367 -22.24 -9.02 0.53
CA LYS A 367 -22.82 -7.82 1.17
C LYS A 367 -21.78 -7.15 2.06
N ASP A 368 -21.65 -5.83 1.95
CA ASP A 368 -20.81 -5.06 2.87
C ASP A 368 -21.39 -5.09 4.30
N THR A 369 -20.64 -5.69 5.19
CA THR A 369 -20.92 -5.82 6.63
C THR A 369 -19.81 -5.21 7.47
N GLU A 370 -19.01 -4.29 6.88
CA GLU A 370 -17.78 -3.73 7.48
C GLU A 370 -16.76 -4.81 7.87
N GLY A 371 -16.69 -5.90 7.10
CA GLY A 371 -15.76 -7.00 7.35
C GLY A 371 -16.18 -7.95 8.49
N LEU A 372 -17.41 -7.90 8.95
CA LEU A 372 -17.92 -8.83 9.97
C LEU A 372 -18.37 -10.15 9.34
N SER A 373 -18.17 -11.27 10.05
CA SER A 373 -18.73 -12.57 9.65
C SER A 373 -20.25 -12.56 9.71
N VAL A 374 -20.91 -13.51 9.02
CA VAL A 374 -22.38 -13.57 8.94
C VAL A 374 -23.06 -13.44 10.32
N MET A 375 -22.66 -14.26 11.30
CA MET A 375 -23.27 -14.24 12.65
C MET A 375 -23.02 -12.91 13.38
N THR A 376 -21.80 -12.39 13.30
CA THR A 376 -21.45 -11.13 13.97
C THR A 376 -22.15 -9.95 13.29
N ALA A 377 -22.25 -9.97 11.95
CA ALA A 377 -22.93 -8.96 11.18
C ALA A 377 -24.45 -8.98 11.43
N TRP A 378 -25.02 -10.17 11.56
CA TRP A 378 -26.43 -10.33 11.94
C TRP A 378 -26.71 -9.73 13.32
N ALA A 379 -25.92 -10.10 14.34
CA ALA A 379 -26.03 -9.53 15.66
C ALA A 379 -25.85 -8.01 15.72
N ALA A 380 -25.06 -7.44 14.79
CA ALA A 380 -24.83 -6.00 14.64
C ALA A 380 -25.88 -5.30 13.74
N GLY A 381 -26.91 -6.00 13.26
CA GLY A 381 -27.92 -5.45 12.36
C GLY A 381 -27.44 -5.12 10.94
N LYS A 382 -26.28 -5.66 10.51
CA LYS A 382 -25.67 -5.39 9.21
C LYS A 382 -25.91 -6.49 8.17
N PHE A 383 -26.40 -7.66 8.62
CA PHE A 383 -26.76 -8.79 7.76
C PHE A 383 -28.19 -9.26 8.11
N VAL A 384 -29.13 -8.32 8.04
CA VAL A 384 -30.56 -8.49 8.28
C VAL A 384 -31.36 -8.15 7.02
N ALA A 385 -32.66 -8.48 6.98
CA ALA A 385 -33.48 -8.26 5.80
C ALA A 385 -33.40 -6.83 5.26
N ASP A 386 -33.56 -5.83 6.12
CA ASP A 386 -33.48 -4.40 5.77
C ASP A 386 -32.13 -3.96 5.16
N ALA A 387 -31.04 -4.67 5.47
CA ALA A 387 -29.71 -4.39 4.91
C ALA A 387 -29.43 -5.18 3.63
N ILE A 388 -29.92 -6.40 3.53
CA ILE A 388 -29.71 -7.31 2.40
C ILE A 388 -30.59 -6.92 1.20
N ALA A 389 -31.88 -6.68 1.41
CA ALA A 389 -32.84 -6.45 0.33
C ALA A 389 -32.49 -5.24 -0.55
N PRO A 390 -32.11 -4.06 -0.02
CA PRO A 390 -31.67 -2.93 -0.85
C PRO A 390 -30.43 -3.24 -1.71
N PHE A 391 -29.52 -4.06 -1.20
CA PHE A 391 -28.35 -4.49 -1.96
C PHE A 391 -28.75 -5.42 -3.11
N VAL A 392 -29.58 -6.43 -2.87
CA VAL A 392 -30.06 -7.35 -3.90
C VAL A 392 -30.83 -6.60 -5.00
N LYS A 393 -31.66 -5.63 -4.63
CA LYS A 393 -32.41 -4.79 -5.59
C LYS A 393 -31.49 -3.93 -6.47
N LYS A 394 -30.33 -3.50 -5.97
CA LYS A 394 -29.41 -2.56 -6.66
C LYS A 394 -28.25 -3.23 -7.37
N CYS A 395 -27.85 -4.42 -6.99
CA CYS A 395 -26.63 -5.03 -7.50
C CYS A 395 -26.73 -5.53 -8.95
N GLY A 396 -27.95 -5.62 -9.53
CA GLY A 396 -28.16 -6.08 -10.90
C GLY A 396 -28.24 -7.60 -11.06
N ILE A 397 -28.38 -8.35 -9.96
CA ILE A 397 -28.52 -9.81 -10.05
C ILE A 397 -29.84 -10.25 -10.70
N ALA A 398 -30.91 -9.46 -10.53
CA ALA A 398 -32.22 -9.74 -11.13
C ALA A 398 -32.14 -9.84 -12.67
N ASP A 399 -31.27 -9.09 -13.30
CA ASP A 399 -31.06 -9.09 -14.76
C ASP A 399 -30.23 -10.29 -15.24
N LYS A 400 -29.55 -10.99 -14.32
CA LYS A 400 -28.66 -12.11 -14.63
C LYS A 400 -29.34 -13.47 -14.47
N VAL A 401 -30.46 -13.56 -13.73
CA VAL A 401 -31.13 -14.82 -13.45
C VAL A 401 -32.63 -14.72 -13.72
N LYS A 402 -33.24 -15.84 -14.15
CA LYS A 402 -34.70 -15.90 -14.44
C LYS A 402 -35.54 -16.43 -13.28
N HIS A 403 -34.92 -17.19 -12.37
CA HIS A 403 -35.65 -17.90 -11.31
C HIS A 403 -35.93 -17.07 -10.05
N HIS A 404 -35.26 -15.93 -9.85
CA HIS A 404 -35.38 -15.06 -8.68
C HIS A 404 -35.37 -15.82 -7.32
N LYS A 405 -34.45 -16.79 -7.17
CA LYS A 405 -34.21 -17.53 -5.93
C LYS A 405 -32.89 -17.06 -5.29
N LEU A 406 -32.95 -16.76 -4.00
CA LEU A 406 -31.77 -16.32 -3.22
C LEU A 406 -31.49 -17.31 -2.08
N VAL A 407 -30.31 -17.89 -2.06
CA VAL A 407 -29.85 -18.77 -0.99
C VAL A 407 -29.15 -17.97 0.08
N ILE A 408 -29.74 -17.89 1.28
CA ILE A 408 -29.11 -17.23 2.44
C ILE A 408 -28.35 -18.27 3.29
N PRO A 409 -27.30 -17.84 4.05
CA PRO A 409 -26.62 -18.75 4.97
C PRO A 409 -27.56 -19.35 6.01
N GLY A 410 -27.42 -20.63 6.35
CA GLY A 410 -28.27 -21.29 7.33
C GLY A 410 -28.28 -20.66 8.71
N TYR A 411 -27.22 -19.95 9.10
CA TYR A 411 -27.19 -19.15 10.32
C TYR A 411 -28.03 -17.86 10.26
N ALA A 412 -28.40 -17.40 9.07
CA ALA A 412 -29.29 -16.26 8.87
C ALA A 412 -30.73 -16.67 8.57
N ALA A 413 -31.14 -17.92 8.84
CA ALA A 413 -32.47 -18.45 8.56
C ALA A 413 -33.60 -17.61 9.17
N ALA A 414 -33.38 -16.94 10.29
CA ALA A 414 -34.36 -16.06 10.92
C ALA A 414 -34.75 -14.84 10.04
N GLU A 415 -33.93 -14.48 9.06
CA GLU A 415 -34.15 -13.35 8.16
C GLU A 415 -35.01 -13.72 6.93
N SER A 416 -35.36 -15.01 6.72
CA SER A 416 -36.09 -15.48 5.52
C SER A 416 -37.42 -14.77 5.35
N GLY A 417 -38.24 -14.70 6.40
CA GLY A 417 -39.55 -14.05 6.32
C GLY A 417 -39.46 -12.55 6.00
N GLY A 418 -38.56 -11.81 6.67
CA GLY A 418 -38.36 -10.41 6.37
C GLY A 418 -37.82 -10.17 4.94
N LEU A 419 -36.99 -11.08 4.44
CA LEU A 419 -36.48 -11.01 3.06
C LEU A 419 -37.58 -11.31 2.03
N GLU A 420 -38.51 -12.24 2.30
CA GLU A 420 -39.64 -12.51 1.43
C GLU A 420 -40.59 -11.30 1.34
N GLU A 421 -40.82 -10.60 2.46
CA GLU A 421 -41.58 -9.35 2.48
C GLU A 421 -40.88 -8.23 1.68
N GLU A 422 -39.59 -8.04 1.88
CA GLU A 422 -38.83 -6.99 1.25
C GLU A 422 -38.46 -7.24 -0.23
N LEU A 423 -38.22 -8.50 -0.61
CA LEU A 423 -37.85 -8.92 -1.97
C LEU A 423 -39.06 -9.57 -2.69
N THR A 424 -40.11 -8.78 -2.91
CA THR A 424 -41.32 -9.27 -3.59
C THR A 424 -40.95 -9.94 -4.92
N GLY A 425 -41.42 -11.20 -5.10
CA GLY A 425 -41.15 -12.01 -6.29
C GLY A 425 -39.85 -12.82 -6.24
N TRP A 426 -39.12 -12.78 -5.12
CA TRP A 426 -38.01 -13.67 -4.87
C TRP A 426 -38.40 -14.81 -3.93
N GLU A 427 -37.89 -15.99 -4.21
CA GLU A 427 -37.98 -17.16 -3.31
C GLU A 427 -36.69 -17.20 -2.44
N ILE A 428 -36.88 -17.17 -1.12
CA ILE A 428 -35.73 -17.18 -0.19
C ILE A 428 -35.50 -18.62 0.29
N LEU A 429 -34.34 -19.14 -0.07
CA LEU A 429 -33.91 -20.49 0.29
C LEU A 429 -32.92 -20.47 1.41
N VAL A 430 -33.12 -21.26 2.44
CA VAL A 430 -32.17 -21.41 3.54
C VAL A 430 -31.13 -22.45 3.16
N GLY A 431 -29.89 -22.01 2.99
CA GLY A 431 -28.76 -22.87 2.70
C GLY A 431 -28.21 -23.57 3.94
N PRO A 432 -27.09 -24.29 3.81
CA PRO A 432 -26.44 -24.98 4.92
C PRO A 432 -25.86 -24.00 5.94
N ARG A 433 -25.76 -24.45 7.19
CA ARG A 433 -25.07 -23.71 8.25
C ARG A 433 -23.55 -23.75 8.07
N GLU A 434 -23.01 -24.91 7.72
CA GLU A 434 -21.57 -25.11 7.56
C GLU A 434 -21.16 -25.00 6.09
N GLY A 435 -20.09 -24.27 5.82
CA GLY A 435 -19.55 -24.08 4.46
C GLY A 435 -19.26 -25.40 3.75
N SER A 436 -18.70 -26.38 4.45
CA SER A 436 -18.40 -27.72 3.91
C SER A 436 -19.60 -28.49 3.34
N ASN A 437 -20.81 -28.07 3.68
CA ASN A 437 -22.05 -28.67 3.16
C ASN A 437 -22.57 -27.97 1.88
N ILE A 438 -21.97 -26.86 1.47
CA ILE A 438 -22.35 -26.12 0.25
C ILE A 438 -22.25 -27.00 -1.00
N PRO A 439 -21.18 -27.81 -1.21
CA PRO A 439 -21.10 -28.66 -2.40
C PRO A 439 -22.23 -29.67 -2.51
N ALA A 440 -22.64 -30.27 -1.41
CA ALA A 440 -23.76 -31.24 -1.39
C ALA A 440 -25.09 -30.53 -1.66
N TYR A 441 -25.30 -29.35 -1.06
CA TYR A 441 -26.51 -28.53 -1.26
C TYR A 441 -26.63 -28.09 -2.73
N LEU A 442 -25.57 -27.57 -3.35
CA LEU A 442 -25.58 -27.11 -4.73
C LEU A 442 -25.85 -28.25 -5.74
N LYS A 443 -25.40 -29.49 -5.47
CA LYS A 443 -25.75 -30.63 -6.32
C LYS A 443 -27.24 -30.94 -6.37
N SER A 444 -28.02 -30.55 -5.37
CA SER A 444 -29.46 -30.68 -5.34
C SER A 444 -30.22 -29.48 -5.92
N TRP A 445 -29.52 -28.46 -6.41
CA TRP A 445 -30.10 -27.25 -6.96
C TRP A 445 -31.09 -27.53 -8.09
N ARG A 446 -32.21 -26.84 -8.04
CA ARG A 446 -33.21 -26.78 -9.12
C ARG A 446 -33.59 -25.31 -9.32
N PRO A 447 -33.44 -24.77 -10.56
CA PRO A 447 -33.79 -23.39 -10.90
C PRO A 447 -35.27 -23.09 -10.80
#